data_ef3da7b10510df96725d40636223b42d
#
_entry.id   ef3da7b10510df96725d40636223b42d
#
_cell.length_a   1.000
_cell.length_b   1.000
_cell.length_c   1.000
_cell.angle_alpha   90.00
_cell.angle_beta   90.00
_cell.angle_gamma   90.00
#
_symmetry.space_group_name_H-M   'P 1'
#
loop_
_entity.id
_entity.type
_entity.pdbx_description
1 polymer ?
#
loop_
_entity_poly.entity_id
_entity_poly.type
_entity_poly.pdbx_seq_one_letter_code
_entity_poly.pdbx_strand_id
1 'polypeptide(L)'
;DHQPAYHEQLPRMIFSTANFQEATSYFMDQYSFDLPASANESLDDVLKDKENRMDSILALQDMVVNHVNHFDIPLEYKGFTLHSNEQVLENNGGTTFEKTILLTSLLKEAGIQAQPLTIEPGEFHSKEVGDLNSFEEYYVKVPQGNQYLYLSAIKPNQFNSLYKHAGEANLIFDKASGSVQVERPDQPLSRHHLEGTFTMNNLKNIQGEVSATLTHCENPYLMIQKDEQSVKSMLSTAFPASGISKFEIRSTSPAETQVNYQINQELSPEEQNGYRFITIPQSQTGLEHSHPGTLTAERSAPVGINWPLDIRYQYTLSYPESMQLLTQPVSIDKDTEVGMLKINIEKEEGKVSIERHLQLKGDVIAPQNYAAFREMINLWKKDNYRTLSFKEAKK
;
A
#
# COMPACT_ATOMS: atom_id res chain seq x y z
N ASP A 1 -15.58 8.00 -11.99
CA ASP A 1 -14.87 7.33 -10.92
C ASP A 1 -13.67 6.59 -11.48
N HIS A 2 -12.58 6.48 -10.75
CA HIS A 2 -11.28 5.97 -11.19
C HIS A 2 -10.69 6.70 -12.41
N GLN A 3 -10.90 7.99 -12.52
CA GLN A 3 -10.11 8.81 -13.43
C GLN A 3 -8.76 9.12 -12.77
N PRO A 4 -7.66 9.12 -13.53
CA PRO A 4 -6.41 9.73 -13.08
C PRO A 4 -6.63 11.17 -12.60
N ALA A 5 -5.72 11.68 -11.82
CA ALA A 5 -5.85 13.03 -11.29
C ALA A 5 -6.11 14.05 -12.42
N TYR A 6 -6.87 15.09 -12.10
CA TYR A 6 -7.31 16.08 -13.10
C TYR A 6 -6.14 16.74 -13.85
N HIS A 7 -5.05 17.00 -13.14
CA HIS A 7 -3.83 17.60 -13.70
C HIS A 7 -3.12 16.70 -14.73
N GLU A 8 -3.30 15.37 -14.65
CA GLU A 8 -2.74 14.41 -15.61
C GLU A 8 -3.49 14.38 -16.95
N GLN A 9 -4.66 15.03 -17.02
CA GLN A 9 -5.54 14.94 -18.18
C GLN A 9 -5.64 16.22 -18.99
N LEU A 10 -5.27 17.37 -18.41
CA LEU A 10 -5.46 18.68 -19.03
C LEU A 10 -4.14 19.44 -19.19
N PRO A 11 -3.99 20.18 -20.30
CA PRO A 11 -2.86 21.11 -20.46
C PRO A 11 -2.81 22.11 -19.31
N ARG A 12 -1.66 22.30 -18.72
CA ARG A 12 -1.40 23.31 -17.69
C ARG A 12 -0.44 24.38 -18.21
N MET A 13 -0.68 25.62 -17.81
CA MET A 13 0.23 26.71 -18.10
C MET A 13 0.71 27.29 -16.78
N ILE A 14 2.03 27.32 -16.59
CA ILE A 14 2.67 27.83 -15.38
C ILE A 14 3.48 29.05 -15.74
N PHE A 15 3.32 30.12 -14.98
CA PHE A 15 4.14 31.33 -15.07
C PHE A 15 4.89 31.52 -13.77
N SER A 16 6.19 31.64 -13.84
CA SER A 16 7.04 31.90 -12.68
C SER A 16 8.10 32.94 -13.07
N THR A 17 8.47 33.78 -12.10
CA THR A 17 9.60 34.71 -12.23
C THR A 17 10.90 34.12 -11.69
N ALA A 18 10.85 32.91 -11.13
CA ALA A 18 11.97 32.18 -10.57
C ALA A 18 12.15 30.83 -11.29
N ASN A 19 13.38 30.38 -11.44
CA ASN A 19 13.66 29.02 -11.82
C ASN A 19 13.51 28.06 -10.62
N PHE A 20 13.59 26.75 -10.87
CA PHE A 20 13.44 25.72 -9.85
C PHE A 20 14.40 25.91 -8.65
N GLN A 21 15.68 26.19 -8.93
CA GLN A 21 16.70 26.37 -7.89
C GLN A 21 16.41 27.60 -7.01
N GLU A 22 16.01 28.69 -7.60
CA GLU A 22 15.65 29.93 -6.87
C GLU A 22 14.43 29.73 -6.00
N ALA A 23 13.36 29.08 -6.53
CA ALA A 23 12.14 28.80 -5.79
C ALA A 23 12.38 27.82 -4.61
N THR A 24 13.12 26.75 -4.85
CA THR A 24 13.42 25.76 -3.80
C THR A 24 14.41 26.31 -2.76
N SER A 25 15.36 27.16 -3.15
CA SER A 25 16.24 27.87 -2.19
C SER A 25 15.42 28.79 -1.29
N TYR A 26 14.52 29.60 -1.85
CA TYR A 26 13.60 30.41 -1.08
C TYR A 26 12.80 29.58 -0.07
N PHE A 27 12.27 28.43 -0.51
CA PHE A 27 11.50 27.54 0.34
C PHE A 27 12.35 26.92 1.47
N MET A 28 13.58 26.50 1.17
CA MET A 28 14.52 26.01 2.18
C MET A 28 14.92 27.04 3.22
N ASP A 29 14.94 28.32 2.86
CA ASP A 29 15.27 29.40 3.78
C ASP A 29 14.15 29.66 4.80
N GLN A 30 12.92 29.18 4.54
CA GLN A 30 11.78 29.39 5.44
C GLN A 30 11.82 28.53 6.71
N TYR A 31 12.69 27.52 6.82
CA TYR A 31 12.74 26.61 7.97
C TYR A 31 14.15 26.37 8.47
N SER A 32 14.26 25.98 9.74
CA SER A 32 15.47 25.38 10.33
C SER A 32 15.10 24.05 11.01
N PHE A 33 16.12 23.28 11.38
CA PHE A 33 15.95 22.07 12.18
C PHE A 33 16.18 22.32 13.68
N ASP A 34 16.33 23.57 14.08
CA ASP A 34 16.52 23.92 15.48
C ASP A 34 15.29 23.53 16.31
N LEU A 35 15.53 22.97 17.48
CA LEU A 35 14.51 22.61 18.45
C LEU A 35 14.62 23.50 19.71
N PRO A 36 13.50 23.90 20.31
CA PRO A 36 13.55 24.59 21.61
C PRO A 36 14.00 23.58 22.71
N ALA A 37 14.55 24.09 23.81
CA ALA A 37 15.02 23.30 24.93
C ALA A 37 13.93 22.36 25.50
N SER A 38 12.69 22.81 25.53
CA SER A 38 11.53 22.02 25.96
C SER A 38 11.27 20.78 25.09
N ALA A 39 11.65 20.82 23.81
CA ALA A 39 11.52 19.67 22.93
C ALA A 39 12.53 18.56 23.30
N ASN A 40 13.71 18.90 23.76
CA ASN A 40 14.75 17.96 24.18
C ASN A 40 14.31 17.17 25.42
N GLU A 41 13.67 17.81 26.39
CA GLU A 41 13.11 17.12 27.56
C GLU A 41 12.01 16.13 27.15
N SER A 42 11.13 16.54 26.24
CA SER A 42 10.07 15.65 25.70
C SER A 42 10.67 14.51 24.88
N LEU A 43 11.75 14.74 24.15
CA LEU A 43 12.47 13.73 23.36
C LEU A 43 13.03 12.63 24.26
N ASP A 44 13.72 13.01 25.35
CA ASP A 44 14.27 12.08 26.33
C ASP A 44 13.19 11.19 26.95
N ASP A 45 12.05 11.76 27.29
CA ASP A 45 10.90 11.02 27.84
C ASP A 45 10.31 10.03 26.83
N VAL A 46 10.17 10.45 25.56
CA VAL A 46 9.64 9.59 24.50
C VAL A 46 10.58 8.43 24.17
N LEU A 47 11.90 8.65 24.28
CA LEU A 47 12.90 7.64 23.90
C LEU A 47 13.35 6.75 25.06
N LYS A 48 13.04 7.09 26.30
CA LYS A 48 13.54 6.45 27.53
C LYS A 48 13.45 4.92 27.55
N ASP A 49 12.33 4.37 27.04
CA ASP A 49 12.06 2.94 27.09
C ASP A 49 12.13 2.27 25.68
N LYS A 50 12.81 2.91 24.73
CA LYS A 50 12.89 2.36 23.36
C LYS A 50 14.13 1.47 23.23
N GLU A 51 13.89 0.20 22.91
CA GLU A 51 14.95 -0.81 22.88
C GLU A 51 15.77 -0.77 21.59
N ASN A 52 15.20 -0.29 20.51
CA ASN A 52 15.85 -0.28 19.22
C ASN A 52 15.51 0.98 18.38
N ARG A 53 16.28 1.16 17.30
CA ARG A 53 16.14 2.32 16.41
C ARG A 53 14.75 2.44 15.78
N MET A 54 14.09 1.32 15.44
CA MET A 54 12.76 1.36 14.82
C MET A 54 11.71 1.84 15.82
N ASP A 55 11.77 1.37 17.06
CA ASP A 55 10.86 1.82 18.13
C ASP A 55 11.01 3.31 18.38
N SER A 56 12.24 3.83 18.34
CA SER A 56 12.51 5.27 18.43
C SER A 56 11.89 6.05 17.27
N ILE A 57 12.08 5.59 16.03
CA ILE A 57 11.49 6.22 14.83
C ILE A 57 9.98 6.27 14.94
N LEU A 58 9.34 5.16 15.29
CA LEU A 58 7.88 5.07 15.38
C LEU A 58 7.32 5.89 16.53
N ALA A 59 8.02 5.95 17.68
CA ALA A 59 7.59 6.77 18.82
C ALA A 59 7.65 8.26 18.50
N LEU A 60 8.70 8.72 17.80
CA LEU A 60 8.81 10.12 17.37
C LEU A 60 7.76 10.46 16.30
N GLN A 61 7.49 9.55 15.36
CA GLN A 61 6.39 9.73 14.42
C GLN A 61 5.05 9.81 15.14
N ASP A 62 4.80 8.93 16.09
CA ASP A 62 3.56 8.91 16.88
C ASP A 62 3.36 10.22 17.66
N MET A 63 4.42 10.70 18.31
CA MET A 63 4.42 12.00 18.97
C MET A 63 3.96 13.14 18.04
N VAL A 64 4.55 13.24 16.85
CA VAL A 64 4.19 14.30 15.91
C VAL A 64 2.80 14.09 15.31
N VAL A 65 2.42 12.86 14.98
CA VAL A 65 1.12 12.59 14.38
C VAL A 65 -0.03 12.82 15.35
N ASN A 66 0.09 12.33 16.59
CA ASN A 66 -1.02 12.24 17.52
C ASN A 66 -1.03 13.35 18.59
N HIS A 67 0.11 13.98 18.88
CA HIS A 67 0.19 15.01 19.91
C HIS A 67 0.39 16.44 19.37
N VAL A 68 0.61 16.60 18.06
CA VAL A 68 0.67 17.91 17.40
C VAL A 68 -0.50 18.01 16.42
N ASN A 69 -1.37 18.98 16.57
CA ASN A 69 -2.53 19.17 15.70
C ASN A 69 -2.10 19.44 14.26
N HIS A 70 -2.88 18.93 13.32
CA HIS A 70 -2.69 19.20 11.89
C HIS A 70 -3.60 20.35 11.46
N PHE A 71 -3.00 21.39 10.87
CA PHE A 71 -3.72 22.47 10.21
C PHE A 71 -3.73 22.23 8.71
N ASP A 72 -4.90 21.90 8.18
CA ASP A 72 -5.11 21.68 6.75
C ASP A 72 -5.18 23.02 6.01
N ILE A 73 -4.05 23.74 5.99
CA ILE A 73 -3.88 25.03 5.33
C ILE A 73 -2.83 24.87 4.25
N PRO A 74 -3.21 24.98 2.96
CA PRO A 74 -2.25 24.97 1.86
C PRO A 74 -1.20 26.06 2.01
N LEU A 75 0.06 25.73 1.71
CA LEU A 75 1.20 26.64 1.92
C LEU A 75 1.12 27.91 1.06
N GLU A 76 0.51 27.84 -0.13
CA GLU A 76 0.30 28.98 -1.00
C GLU A 76 -0.52 30.11 -0.36
N TYR A 77 -1.48 29.78 0.52
CA TYR A 77 -2.26 30.80 1.25
C TYR A 77 -1.45 31.53 2.31
N LYS A 78 -0.28 30.99 2.68
CA LYS A 78 0.67 31.60 3.59
C LYS A 78 1.88 32.21 2.86
N GLY A 79 1.87 32.24 1.53
CA GLY A 79 3.03 32.68 0.74
C GLY A 79 4.27 31.83 0.96
N PHE A 80 4.07 30.54 1.26
CA PHE A 80 5.13 29.55 1.58
C PHE A 80 5.98 29.90 2.81
N THR A 81 5.50 30.78 3.69
CA THR A 81 6.14 31.06 4.97
C THR A 81 5.79 29.97 5.98
N LEU A 82 6.78 29.60 6.81
CA LEU A 82 6.66 28.50 7.76
C LEU A 82 6.87 29.00 9.19
N HIS A 83 6.15 28.41 10.13
CA HIS A 83 6.46 28.56 11.55
C HIS A 83 7.74 27.78 11.90
N SER A 84 8.50 28.30 12.88
CA SER A 84 9.61 27.55 13.46
C SER A 84 9.09 26.34 14.26
N ASN A 85 9.95 25.35 14.53
CA ASN A 85 9.59 24.21 15.41
C ASN A 85 9.10 24.67 16.79
N GLU A 86 9.67 25.75 17.34
CA GLU A 86 9.22 26.34 18.60
C GLU A 86 7.76 26.82 18.48
N GLN A 87 7.43 27.58 17.44
CA GLN A 87 6.07 28.08 17.22
C GLN A 87 5.08 26.95 16.98
N VAL A 88 5.48 25.88 16.24
CA VAL A 88 4.64 24.69 16.03
C VAL A 88 4.32 24.00 17.35
N LEU A 89 5.30 23.89 18.24
CA LEU A 89 5.12 23.28 19.57
C LEU A 89 4.30 24.19 20.50
N GLU A 90 4.57 25.48 20.53
CA GLU A 90 3.81 26.45 21.33
C GLU A 90 2.34 26.52 20.91
N ASN A 91 2.06 26.52 19.61
CA ASN A 91 0.71 26.51 19.07
C ASN A 91 0.03 25.13 19.13
N ASN A 92 0.77 24.12 19.57
CA ASN A 92 0.37 22.72 19.54
C ASN A 92 -0.21 22.31 18.17
N GLY A 93 0.41 22.80 17.07
CA GLY A 93 -0.09 22.50 15.73
C GLY A 93 0.71 23.17 14.61
N GLY A 94 0.62 22.58 13.42
CA GLY A 94 1.26 23.07 12.20
C GLY A 94 0.67 22.47 10.94
N THR A 95 1.03 23.05 9.80
CA THR A 95 0.70 22.52 8.48
C THR A 95 1.43 21.20 8.23
N THR A 96 1.08 20.47 7.17
CA THR A 96 1.72 19.20 6.84
C THR A 96 3.24 19.32 6.74
N PHE A 97 3.74 20.36 6.05
CA PHE A 97 5.19 20.52 5.91
C PHE A 97 5.86 20.98 7.21
N GLU A 98 5.27 21.87 7.99
CA GLU A 98 5.79 22.29 9.31
C GLU A 98 5.92 21.07 10.24
N LYS A 99 4.92 20.18 10.29
CA LYS A 99 5.00 18.91 11.03
C LYS A 99 6.08 17.97 10.45
N THR A 100 6.28 17.97 9.12
CA THR A 100 7.35 17.18 8.47
C THR A 100 8.73 17.69 8.88
N ILE A 101 8.92 19.02 8.98
CA ILE A 101 10.18 19.61 9.49
C ILE A 101 10.36 19.27 10.97
N LEU A 102 9.34 19.39 11.79
CA LEU A 102 9.41 19.03 13.21
C LEU A 102 9.82 17.54 13.39
N LEU A 103 9.18 16.62 12.66
CA LEU A 103 9.55 15.20 12.72
C LEU A 103 10.99 14.98 12.26
N THR A 104 11.42 15.66 11.19
CA THR A 104 12.80 15.59 10.70
C THR A 104 13.78 16.07 11.77
N SER A 105 13.45 17.17 12.47
CA SER A 105 14.29 17.75 13.52
C SER A 105 14.42 16.83 14.72
N LEU A 106 13.31 16.25 15.20
CA LEU A 106 13.30 15.30 16.31
C LEU A 106 14.11 14.03 15.99
N LEU A 107 13.98 13.50 14.78
CA LEU A 107 14.78 12.34 14.33
C LEU A 107 16.28 12.67 14.30
N LYS A 108 16.65 13.85 13.79
CA LYS A 108 18.06 14.29 13.76
C LYS A 108 18.63 14.51 15.15
N GLU A 109 17.89 15.10 16.06
CA GLU A 109 18.29 15.28 17.45
C GLU A 109 18.48 13.93 18.16
N ALA A 110 17.65 12.93 17.84
CA ALA A 110 17.81 11.53 18.30
C ALA A 110 18.99 10.79 17.61
N GLY A 111 19.82 11.45 16.80
CA GLY A 111 20.94 10.85 16.06
C GLY A 111 20.52 10.01 14.86
N ILE A 112 19.27 10.13 14.42
CA ILE A 112 18.75 9.39 13.27
C ILE A 112 18.83 10.27 12.03
N GLN A 113 19.54 9.80 11.01
CA GLN A 113 19.60 10.52 9.73
C GLN A 113 18.18 10.62 9.14
N ALA A 114 17.78 11.83 8.77
CA ALA A 114 16.47 12.12 8.21
C ALA A 114 16.53 13.32 7.27
N GLN A 115 15.75 13.29 6.22
CA GLN A 115 15.62 14.38 5.23
C GLN A 115 14.15 14.61 4.90
N PRO A 116 13.67 15.86 4.88
CA PRO A 116 12.33 16.15 4.38
C PRO A 116 12.32 16.01 2.85
N LEU A 117 11.20 15.54 2.32
CA LEU A 117 10.95 15.50 0.89
C LEU A 117 9.51 15.90 0.58
N THR A 118 9.29 16.36 -0.62
CA THR A 118 7.96 16.51 -1.20
C THR A 118 7.82 15.71 -2.48
N ILE A 119 6.59 15.37 -2.82
CA ILE A 119 6.21 14.76 -4.08
C ILE A 119 5.71 15.85 -5.01
N GLU A 120 6.19 15.82 -6.23
CA GLU A 120 5.73 16.66 -7.33
C GLU A 120 5.35 15.75 -8.51
N PRO A 121 4.16 15.92 -9.15
CA PRO A 121 3.83 15.17 -10.35
C PRO A 121 4.92 15.28 -11.42
N GLY A 122 5.32 14.14 -11.96
CA GLY A 122 6.52 14.05 -12.82
C GLY A 122 6.47 14.92 -14.06
N GLU A 123 5.27 15.15 -14.60
CA GLU A 123 5.04 16.03 -15.74
C GLU A 123 5.16 17.51 -15.42
N PHE A 124 5.09 17.91 -14.15
CA PHE A 124 5.20 19.32 -13.74
C PHE A 124 6.62 19.72 -13.38
N HIS A 125 7.47 18.73 -13.12
CA HIS A 125 8.85 19.01 -12.76
C HIS A 125 9.63 19.63 -13.93
N SER A 126 10.03 20.88 -13.77
CA SER A 126 10.89 21.61 -14.70
C SER A 126 12.03 22.30 -13.96
N LYS A 127 13.25 22.20 -14.48
CA LYS A 127 14.40 22.94 -13.96
C LYS A 127 14.34 24.43 -14.28
N GLU A 128 13.56 24.82 -15.27
CA GLU A 128 13.49 26.20 -15.79
C GLU A 128 12.40 27.01 -15.09
N VAL A 129 11.40 26.34 -14.47
CA VAL A 129 10.25 26.97 -13.85
C VAL A 129 10.15 26.55 -12.39
N GLY A 130 10.20 27.50 -11.49
CA GLY A 130 9.97 27.26 -10.05
C GLY A 130 8.49 27.33 -9.73
N ASP A 131 7.86 26.19 -9.47
CA ASP A 131 6.47 26.08 -9.07
C ASP A 131 6.35 25.34 -7.73
N LEU A 132 6.25 26.09 -6.64
CA LEU A 132 6.05 25.51 -5.31
C LEU A 132 4.59 25.03 -5.09
N ASN A 133 3.64 25.45 -5.94
CA ASN A 133 2.25 24.98 -5.85
C ASN A 133 2.06 23.55 -6.39
N SER A 134 3.09 23.01 -7.08
CA SER A 134 3.07 21.64 -7.55
C SER A 134 3.39 20.60 -6.46
N PHE A 135 3.76 21.04 -5.26
CA PHE A 135 4.06 20.15 -4.13
C PHE A 135 2.77 19.57 -3.55
N GLU A 136 2.59 18.25 -3.67
CA GLU A 136 1.34 17.58 -3.29
C GLU A 136 1.39 16.94 -1.91
N GLU A 137 2.43 16.14 -1.64
CA GLU A 137 2.56 15.41 -0.39
C GLU A 137 3.96 15.59 0.20
N TYR A 138 4.07 15.47 1.53
CA TYR A 138 5.32 15.67 2.26
C TYR A 138 5.63 14.46 3.14
N TYR A 139 6.89 14.02 3.11
CA TYR A 139 7.39 12.89 3.88
C TYR A 139 8.74 13.18 4.50
N VAL A 140 9.11 12.34 5.47
CA VAL A 140 10.49 12.27 6.00
C VAL A 140 11.12 10.99 5.47
N LYS A 141 12.23 11.12 4.73
CA LYS A 141 13.05 10.02 4.24
C LYS A 141 14.07 9.63 5.29
N VAL A 142 14.07 8.38 5.73
CA VAL A 142 14.93 7.84 6.77
C VAL A 142 15.65 6.59 6.25
N PRO A 143 17.00 6.52 6.24
CA PRO A 143 17.73 5.33 5.83
C PRO A 143 17.45 4.12 6.72
N GLN A 144 17.20 2.96 6.11
CA GLN A 144 16.98 1.68 6.79
C GLN A 144 17.74 0.57 6.07
N GLY A 145 18.97 0.29 6.54
CA GLY A 145 19.89 -0.60 5.83
C GLY A 145 20.19 -0.06 4.42
N ASN A 146 19.96 -0.87 3.40
CA ASN A 146 20.13 -0.48 1.99
C ASN A 146 18.85 0.13 1.37
N GLN A 147 17.85 0.44 2.17
CA GLN A 147 16.54 0.95 1.75
C GLN A 147 16.20 2.21 2.53
N TYR A 148 15.01 2.76 2.28
CA TYR A 148 14.51 3.93 2.96
C TYR A 148 13.12 3.70 3.51
N LEU A 149 12.84 4.33 4.65
CA LEU A 149 11.50 4.55 5.17
C LEU A 149 11.03 5.93 4.75
N TYR A 150 9.73 6.04 4.49
CA TYR A 150 9.06 7.30 4.17
C TYR A 150 7.94 7.49 5.18
N LEU A 151 8.13 8.45 6.08
CA LEU A 151 7.27 8.68 7.22
C LEU A 151 6.38 9.89 6.96
N SER A 152 5.08 9.73 7.05
CA SER A 152 4.13 10.84 7.10
C SER A 152 4.12 11.47 8.49
N ALA A 153 4.06 12.80 8.55
CA ALA A 153 3.93 13.54 9.79
C ALA A 153 2.47 13.82 10.20
N ILE A 154 1.48 13.40 9.37
CA ILE A 154 0.04 13.64 9.61
C ILE A 154 -0.76 12.35 9.74
N LYS A 155 -0.23 11.23 9.29
CA LYS A 155 -0.89 9.92 9.37
C LYS A 155 0.13 8.86 9.76
N PRO A 156 -0.21 7.91 10.63
CA PRO A 156 0.65 6.76 10.85
C PRO A 156 0.70 5.95 9.55
N ASN A 157 1.90 5.64 9.09
CA ASN A 157 2.05 4.82 7.89
C ASN A 157 1.61 3.39 8.20
N GLN A 158 0.68 2.87 7.42
CA GLN A 158 0.28 1.47 7.45
C GLN A 158 1.06 0.66 6.42
N PHE A 159 1.29 1.23 5.25
CA PHE A 159 2.06 0.67 4.15
C PHE A 159 3.17 1.64 3.73
N ASN A 160 4.10 1.14 2.95
CA ASN A 160 5.16 1.98 2.39
C ASN A 160 4.58 2.88 1.28
N SER A 161 4.06 4.03 1.68
CA SER A 161 3.27 4.92 0.84
C SER A 161 4.05 5.56 -0.31
N LEU A 162 5.39 5.53 -0.29
CA LEU A 162 6.17 6.12 -1.37
C LEU A 162 5.95 5.42 -2.72
N TYR A 163 5.74 4.12 -2.71
CA TYR A 163 5.49 3.39 -3.96
C TYR A 163 4.19 3.79 -4.65
N LYS A 164 3.27 4.48 -3.97
CA LYS A 164 2.10 5.12 -4.60
C LYS A 164 2.49 6.21 -5.59
N HIS A 165 3.61 6.88 -5.32
CA HIS A 165 4.12 8.01 -6.07
C HIS A 165 5.31 7.62 -6.96
N ALA A 166 5.43 6.35 -7.28
CA ALA A 166 6.44 5.90 -8.22
C ALA A 166 6.17 6.50 -9.60
N GLY A 167 7.23 6.97 -10.25
CA GLY A 167 7.13 7.75 -11.50
C GLY A 167 7.01 9.26 -11.29
N GLU A 168 6.57 9.72 -10.13
CA GLU A 168 6.56 11.13 -9.75
C GLU A 168 7.95 11.63 -9.35
N ALA A 169 8.16 12.93 -9.29
CA ALA A 169 9.41 13.52 -8.85
C ALA A 169 9.43 13.65 -7.31
N ASN A 170 10.34 12.94 -6.67
CA ASN A 170 10.62 13.08 -5.25
C ASN A 170 11.70 14.15 -5.07
N LEU A 171 11.33 15.28 -4.51
CA LEU A 171 12.23 16.41 -4.26
C LEU A 171 12.75 16.31 -2.81
N ILE A 172 13.98 15.85 -2.66
CA ILE A 172 14.63 15.67 -1.35
C ILE A 172 15.44 16.92 -1.04
N PHE A 173 15.07 17.60 0.05
CA PHE A 173 15.71 18.82 0.45
C PHE A 173 16.96 18.57 1.31
N ASP A 174 18.11 18.94 0.78
CA ASP A 174 19.37 18.98 1.53
C ASP A 174 19.72 20.42 1.91
N LYS A 175 19.24 20.84 3.07
CA LYS A 175 19.49 22.21 3.56
C LYS A 175 20.97 22.50 3.81
N ALA A 176 21.77 21.50 4.14
CA ALA A 176 23.21 21.68 4.44
C ALA A 176 23.99 22.08 3.19
N SER A 177 23.67 21.50 2.03
CA SER A 177 24.28 21.86 0.74
C SER A 177 23.51 22.96 0.00
N GLY A 178 22.30 23.34 0.46
CA GLY A 178 21.41 24.25 -0.23
C GLY A 178 20.89 23.68 -1.57
N SER A 179 20.85 22.35 -1.71
CA SER A 179 20.46 21.68 -2.93
C SER A 179 19.21 20.81 -2.77
N VAL A 180 18.52 20.57 -3.88
CA VAL A 180 17.42 19.63 -3.95
C VAL A 180 17.83 18.48 -4.86
N GLN A 181 17.83 17.29 -4.31
CA GLN A 181 18.02 16.05 -5.08
C GLN A 181 16.67 15.62 -5.64
N VAL A 182 16.60 15.39 -6.94
CA VAL A 182 15.40 14.89 -7.62
C VAL A 182 15.58 13.41 -7.89
N GLU A 183 14.74 12.59 -7.28
CA GLU A 183 14.66 11.15 -7.53
C GLU A 183 13.34 10.83 -8.23
N ARG A 184 13.37 9.92 -9.19
CA ARG A 184 12.18 9.35 -9.82
C ARG A 184 12.25 7.84 -9.62
N PRO A 185 11.66 7.32 -8.54
CA PRO A 185 11.69 5.88 -8.32
C PRO A 185 10.87 5.18 -9.40
N ASP A 186 11.41 4.07 -9.89
CA ASP A 186 10.65 3.18 -10.76
C ASP A 186 9.39 2.70 -10.02
N GLN A 187 8.32 2.51 -10.78
CA GLN A 187 7.06 2.00 -10.24
C GLN A 187 7.11 0.48 -10.16
N PRO A 188 7.36 -0.10 -8.97
CA PRO A 188 7.50 -1.53 -8.85
C PRO A 188 6.13 -2.21 -8.87
N LEU A 189 6.11 -3.41 -9.41
CA LEU A 189 4.96 -4.30 -9.35
C LEU A 189 4.72 -4.76 -7.91
N SER A 190 3.60 -4.34 -7.33
CA SER A 190 3.23 -4.69 -5.95
C SER A 190 2.61 -6.07 -5.91
N ARG A 191 3.25 -7.00 -5.19
CA ARG A 191 2.83 -8.40 -5.11
C ARG A 191 1.96 -8.65 -3.89
N HIS A 192 0.91 -9.43 -4.12
CA HIS A 192 0.06 -10.01 -3.09
C HIS A 192 -0.15 -11.49 -3.43
N HIS A 193 0.80 -12.33 -3.00
CA HIS A 193 0.79 -13.75 -3.29
C HIS A 193 0.41 -14.55 -2.06
N LEU A 194 -0.60 -15.41 -2.18
CA LEU A 194 -0.99 -16.39 -1.16
C LEU A 194 -0.89 -17.80 -1.75
N GLU A 195 -0.14 -18.66 -1.05
CA GLU A 195 -0.03 -20.08 -1.38
C GLU A 195 -0.53 -20.90 -0.18
N GLY A 196 -1.39 -21.89 -0.43
CA GLY A 196 -1.97 -22.66 0.66
C GLY A 196 -2.30 -24.10 0.32
N THR A 197 -2.15 -24.97 1.31
CA THR A 197 -2.57 -26.37 1.24
C THR A 197 -3.59 -26.65 2.33
N PHE A 198 -4.78 -27.10 1.92
CA PHE A 198 -5.93 -27.24 2.79
C PHE A 198 -6.46 -28.68 2.77
N THR A 199 -7.03 -29.08 3.90
CA THR A 199 -7.79 -30.30 4.05
C THR A 199 -9.17 -29.97 4.62
N MET A 200 -10.20 -30.45 3.95
CA MET A 200 -11.58 -30.38 4.41
C MET A 200 -11.97 -31.73 4.99
N ASN A 201 -12.15 -31.82 6.29
CA ASN A 201 -12.50 -33.09 6.96
C ASN A 201 -13.96 -33.46 6.76
N ASN A 202 -14.81 -32.46 6.72
CA ASN A 202 -16.22 -32.50 6.36
C ASN A 202 -16.55 -31.12 5.81
N LEU A 203 -17.73 -30.89 5.28
CA LEU A 203 -18.10 -29.56 4.78
C LEU A 203 -18.24 -28.47 5.88
N LYS A 204 -17.89 -28.78 7.12
CA LYS A 204 -18.01 -27.86 8.25
C LYS A 204 -16.67 -27.31 8.71
N ASN A 205 -15.57 -27.91 8.30
CA ASN A 205 -14.25 -27.47 8.79
C ASN A 205 -13.20 -27.60 7.67
N ILE A 206 -12.41 -26.53 7.50
CA ILE A 206 -11.21 -26.47 6.66
C ILE A 206 -10.01 -26.13 7.52
N GLN A 207 -8.93 -26.86 7.36
CA GLN A 207 -7.65 -26.58 8.01
C GLN A 207 -6.50 -26.66 7.00
N GLY A 208 -5.44 -25.94 7.27
CA GLY A 208 -4.30 -25.93 6.38
C GLY A 208 -3.23 -24.93 6.75
N GLU A 209 -2.25 -24.82 5.85
CA GLU A 209 -1.13 -23.91 5.97
C GLU A 209 -1.14 -22.93 4.81
N VAL A 210 -0.80 -21.68 5.09
CA VAL A 210 -0.72 -20.59 4.13
C VAL A 210 0.61 -19.88 4.26
N SER A 211 1.23 -19.59 3.12
CA SER A 211 2.35 -18.67 2.97
C SER A 211 1.90 -17.44 2.22
N ALA A 212 2.23 -16.26 2.72
CA ALA A 212 1.94 -14.99 2.06
C ALA A 212 3.23 -14.23 1.77
N THR A 213 3.36 -13.69 0.56
CA THR A 213 4.43 -12.78 0.14
C THR A 213 3.83 -11.46 -0.31
N LEU A 214 4.20 -10.38 0.36
CA LEU A 214 3.67 -9.03 0.18
C LEU A 214 4.81 -8.07 -0.11
N THR A 215 4.74 -7.34 -1.22
CA THR A 215 5.81 -6.41 -1.60
C THR A 215 5.30 -5.00 -1.87
N HIS A 216 6.16 -4.02 -1.72
CA HIS A 216 5.99 -2.60 -2.07
C HIS A 216 4.71 -1.98 -1.48
N CYS A 217 3.70 -1.61 -2.29
CA CYS A 217 2.46 -1.02 -1.81
C CYS A 217 1.58 -1.99 -1.00
N GLU A 218 1.73 -3.30 -1.21
CA GLU A 218 1.02 -4.33 -0.44
C GLU A 218 1.80 -4.75 0.82
N ASN A 219 3.01 -4.21 1.04
CA ASN A 219 3.89 -4.62 2.12
C ASN A 219 3.50 -3.94 3.46
N PRO A 220 3.06 -4.71 4.48
CA PRO A 220 2.65 -4.18 5.77
C PRO A 220 3.83 -3.92 6.73
N TYR A 221 5.05 -3.67 6.25
CA TYR A 221 6.26 -3.57 7.05
C TYR A 221 6.11 -2.67 8.28
N LEU A 222 5.62 -1.44 8.09
CA LEU A 222 5.45 -0.49 9.20
C LEU A 222 4.29 -0.87 10.13
N MET A 223 3.27 -1.54 9.61
CA MET A 223 2.16 -2.07 10.41
C MET A 223 2.66 -3.17 11.35
N ILE A 224 3.51 -4.08 10.85
CA ILE A 224 4.12 -5.16 11.66
C ILE A 224 4.93 -4.62 12.82
N GLN A 225 5.68 -3.54 12.60
CA GLN A 225 6.51 -2.93 13.65
C GLN A 225 5.67 -2.33 14.79
N LYS A 226 4.43 -1.96 14.52
CA LYS A 226 3.51 -1.40 15.52
C LYS A 226 2.65 -2.46 16.21
N ASP A 227 2.04 -3.33 15.42
CA ASP A 227 1.06 -4.30 15.89
C ASP A 227 0.92 -5.49 14.93
N GLU A 228 1.45 -6.65 15.33
CA GLU A 228 1.29 -7.91 14.60
C GLU A 228 -0.18 -8.30 14.38
N GLN A 229 -1.06 -7.95 15.33
CA GLN A 229 -2.48 -8.27 15.22
C GLN A 229 -3.15 -7.54 14.04
N SER A 230 -2.73 -6.35 13.72
CA SER A 230 -3.21 -5.61 12.55
C SER A 230 -2.89 -6.33 11.24
N VAL A 231 -1.72 -6.98 11.15
CA VAL A 231 -1.35 -7.80 9.98
C VAL A 231 -2.19 -9.07 9.89
N LYS A 232 -2.44 -9.73 11.03
CA LYS A 232 -3.37 -10.87 11.07
C LYS A 232 -4.77 -10.45 10.60
N SER A 233 -5.25 -9.27 11.03
CA SER A 233 -6.53 -8.73 10.59
C SER A 233 -6.58 -8.45 9.09
N MET A 234 -5.51 -7.92 8.52
CA MET A 234 -5.39 -7.69 7.07
C MET A 234 -5.44 -9.02 6.29
N LEU A 235 -4.68 -10.03 6.70
CA LEU A 235 -4.68 -11.35 6.07
C LEU A 235 -5.99 -12.11 6.30
N SER A 236 -6.71 -11.81 7.39
CA SER A 236 -7.99 -12.43 7.72
C SER A 236 -9.12 -12.05 6.77
N THR A 237 -8.92 -11.08 5.90
CA THR A 237 -9.88 -10.80 4.82
C THR A 237 -10.01 -11.98 3.85
N ALA A 238 -8.95 -12.79 3.71
CA ALA A 238 -9.00 -14.07 2.99
C ALA A 238 -9.47 -15.22 3.89
N PHE A 239 -9.10 -15.19 5.17
CA PHE A 239 -9.43 -16.21 6.19
C PHE A 239 -9.81 -15.51 7.48
N PRO A 240 -10.93 -15.84 8.15
CA PRO A 240 -11.33 -15.20 9.38
C PRO A 240 -10.21 -15.19 10.45
N ALA A 241 -9.99 -14.04 11.08
CA ALA A 241 -8.90 -13.85 12.06
C ALA A 241 -8.96 -14.88 13.20
N SER A 242 -10.16 -15.27 13.62
CA SER A 242 -10.39 -16.31 14.65
C SER A 242 -9.90 -17.69 14.21
N GLY A 243 -9.76 -17.93 12.91
CA GLY A 243 -9.25 -19.19 12.36
C GLY A 243 -7.73 -19.20 12.16
N ILE A 244 -7.05 -18.04 12.22
CA ILE A 244 -5.60 -17.96 12.01
C ILE A 244 -4.87 -18.33 13.30
N SER A 245 -3.97 -19.30 13.20
CA SER A 245 -3.10 -19.75 14.28
C SER A 245 -1.66 -19.91 13.79
N LYS A 246 -0.73 -20.10 14.72
CA LYS A 246 0.71 -20.28 14.44
C LYS A 246 1.24 -19.26 13.42
N PHE A 247 0.89 -18.01 13.62
CA PHE A 247 1.35 -16.91 12.79
C PHE A 247 2.85 -16.69 13.01
N GLU A 248 3.61 -16.67 11.93
CA GLU A 248 5.06 -16.50 11.95
C GLU A 248 5.51 -15.55 10.84
N ILE A 249 6.19 -14.49 11.21
CA ILE A 249 6.84 -13.60 10.26
C ILE A 249 8.19 -14.22 9.91
N ARG A 250 8.33 -14.73 8.69
CA ARG A 250 9.56 -15.37 8.18
C ARG A 250 10.65 -14.34 7.89
N SER A 251 10.27 -13.29 7.24
CA SER A 251 11.14 -12.14 6.97
C SER A 251 10.29 -10.89 6.80
N THR A 252 10.87 -9.75 7.15
CA THR A 252 10.24 -8.46 6.90
C THR A 252 11.30 -7.40 6.66
N SER A 253 11.06 -6.58 5.65
CA SER A 253 11.89 -5.45 5.26
C SER A 253 11.03 -4.37 4.60
N PRO A 254 11.53 -3.15 4.37
CA PRO A 254 10.77 -2.13 3.65
C PRO A 254 10.29 -2.54 2.25
N ALA A 255 10.94 -3.50 1.59
CA ALA A 255 10.55 -3.96 0.25
C ALA A 255 9.59 -5.14 0.26
N GLU A 256 9.77 -6.08 1.20
CA GLU A 256 9.05 -7.35 1.20
C GLU A 256 8.79 -7.87 2.62
N THR A 257 7.63 -8.44 2.82
CA THR A 257 7.27 -9.23 3.99
C THR A 257 6.79 -10.61 3.57
N GLN A 258 7.31 -11.64 4.25
CA GLN A 258 6.88 -13.03 4.13
C GLN A 258 6.34 -13.53 5.47
N VAL A 259 5.15 -14.10 5.46
CA VAL A 259 4.52 -14.67 6.65
C VAL A 259 3.99 -16.07 6.37
N ASN A 260 4.06 -16.95 7.37
CA ASN A 260 3.42 -18.24 7.37
C ASN A 260 2.39 -18.31 8.49
N TYR A 261 1.27 -18.96 8.24
CA TYR A 261 0.26 -19.17 9.27
C TYR A 261 -0.55 -20.44 9.00
N GLN A 262 -1.14 -20.99 10.05
CA GLN A 262 -2.10 -22.08 9.95
C GLN A 262 -3.51 -21.55 10.06
N ILE A 263 -4.43 -22.16 9.33
CA ILE A 263 -5.86 -21.91 9.45
C ILE A 263 -6.58 -23.13 10.02
N ASN A 264 -7.60 -22.86 10.83
CA ASN A 264 -8.57 -23.84 11.27
C ASN A 264 -9.92 -23.12 11.39
N GLN A 265 -10.76 -23.29 10.37
CA GLN A 265 -11.98 -22.50 10.21
C GLN A 265 -13.19 -23.38 10.06
N GLU A 266 -14.25 -23.03 10.81
CA GLU A 266 -15.59 -23.55 10.53
C GLU A 266 -16.14 -22.94 9.25
N LEU A 267 -16.62 -23.80 8.37
CA LEU A 267 -17.29 -23.39 7.15
C LEU A 267 -18.80 -23.36 7.36
N SER A 268 -19.43 -22.31 6.90
CA SER A 268 -20.88 -22.23 6.77
C SER A 268 -21.25 -22.18 5.28
N PRO A 269 -21.12 -23.31 4.57
CA PRO A 269 -21.39 -23.34 3.13
C PRO A 269 -22.85 -22.99 2.86
N GLU A 270 -23.08 -22.15 1.86
CA GLU A 270 -24.43 -21.95 1.34
C GLU A 270 -24.96 -23.27 0.82
N GLU A 271 -26.16 -23.66 1.23
CA GLU A 271 -26.84 -24.87 0.78
C GLU A 271 -28.06 -24.53 -0.04
N GLN A 272 -28.09 -25.04 -1.26
CA GLN A 272 -29.24 -24.91 -2.14
C GLN A 272 -29.52 -26.24 -2.85
N ASN A 273 -30.68 -26.82 -2.61
CA ASN A 273 -31.12 -28.09 -3.26
C ASN A 273 -30.13 -29.25 -3.10
N GLY A 274 -29.47 -29.36 -1.94
CA GLY A 274 -28.47 -30.39 -1.65
C GLY A 274 -27.09 -30.13 -2.29
N TYR A 275 -26.90 -28.96 -2.90
CA TYR A 275 -25.60 -28.48 -3.32
C TYR A 275 -25.03 -27.59 -2.24
N ARG A 276 -23.72 -27.62 -2.06
CA ARG A 276 -22.99 -26.79 -1.11
C ARG A 276 -21.91 -26.01 -1.80
N PHE A 277 -21.82 -24.73 -1.50
CA PHE A 277 -20.93 -23.78 -2.15
C PHE A 277 -19.91 -23.25 -1.16
N ILE A 278 -18.63 -23.31 -1.56
CA ILE A 278 -17.50 -22.83 -0.77
C ILE A 278 -16.77 -21.79 -1.60
N THR A 279 -16.68 -20.57 -1.07
CA THR A 279 -15.93 -19.49 -1.72
C THR A 279 -14.43 -19.75 -1.59
N ILE A 280 -13.71 -19.64 -2.69
CA ILE A 280 -12.24 -19.72 -2.71
C ILE A 280 -11.70 -18.51 -1.95
N PRO A 281 -10.84 -18.71 -0.95
CA PRO A 281 -10.26 -17.62 -0.16
C PRO A 281 -9.53 -16.60 -1.03
N GLN A 282 -9.81 -15.33 -0.81
CA GLN A 282 -9.12 -14.21 -1.47
C GLN A 282 -9.04 -13.02 -0.53
N SER A 283 -7.95 -12.29 -0.58
CA SER A 283 -7.78 -11.07 0.19
C SER A 283 -8.66 -9.94 -0.36
N GLN A 284 -9.10 -9.05 0.53
CA GLN A 284 -9.73 -7.78 0.15
C GLN A 284 -8.70 -6.68 -0.16
N THR A 285 -7.42 -6.93 0.11
CA THR A 285 -6.30 -6.06 -0.31
C THR A 285 -5.97 -6.28 -1.78
N GLY A 286 -5.04 -5.52 -2.31
CA GLY A 286 -4.68 -5.57 -3.73
C GLY A 286 -5.73 -4.88 -4.60
N LEU A 287 -6.33 -5.60 -5.56
CA LEU A 287 -7.30 -5.03 -6.50
C LEU A 287 -8.51 -4.40 -5.80
N GLU A 288 -8.93 -4.93 -4.67
CA GLU A 288 -10.08 -4.40 -3.92
C GLU A 288 -9.75 -3.01 -3.32
N HIS A 289 -8.51 -2.70 -3.03
CA HIS A 289 -8.07 -1.33 -2.66
C HIS A 289 -8.30 -0.33 -3.79
N SER A 290 -8.16 -0.75 -5.04
CA SER A 290 -8.44 0.09 -6.20
C SER A 290 -9.94 0.21 -6.49
N HIS A 291 -10.79 -0.56 -5.78
CA HIS A 291 -12.24 -0.56 -5.91
C HIS A 291 -12.72 -0.35 -7.37
N PRO A 292 -12.24 -1.11 -8.37
CA PRO A 292 -12.79 -1.00 -9.69
C PRO A 292 -14.27 -1.46 -9.62
N GLY A 293 -15.13 -0.50 -9.32
CA GLY A 293 -16.56 -0.71 -9.09
C GLY A 293 -17.27 -1.26 -10.33
N THR A 294 -18.48 -0.79 -10.58
CA THR A 294 -19.18 -1.14 -11.81
C THR A 294 -18.47 -0.51 -13.01
N LEU A 295 -17.81 -1.35 -13.81
CA LEU A 295 -17.17 -0.91 -15.04
C LEU A 295 -18.22 -0.70 -16.13
N THR A 296 -18.32 0.51 -16.64
CA THR A 296 -19.21 0.86 -17.77
C THR A 296 -18.87 0.04 -19.02
N ALA A 297 -19.80 -0.06 -19.97
CA ALA A 297 -19.55 -0.80 -21.22
C ALA A 297 -18.46 -0.16 -22.07
N GLU A 298 -18.43 1.17 -22.11
CA GLU A 298 -17.49 1.98 -22.86
C GLU A 298 -16.95 3.11 -21.99
N ARG A 299 -15.74 3.56 -22.27
CA ARG A 299 -15.10 4.66 -21.57
C ARG A 299 -14.17 5.45 -22.51
N SER A 300 -14.29 6.77 -22.47
CA SER A 300 -13.45 7.69 -23.25
C SER A 300 -12.30 8.30 -22.45
N ALA A 301 -12.38 8.26 -21.11
CA ALA A 301 -11.33 8.72 -20.22
C ALA A 301 -10.48 7.54 -19.71
N PRO A 302 -9.19 7.73 -19.40
CA PRO A 302 -8.35 6.71 -18.80
C PRO A 302 -8.93 6.21 -17.46
N VAL A 303 -8.51 5.01 -17.04
CA VAL A 303 -8.80 4.46 -15.70
C VAL A 303 -7.52 4.52 -14.87
N GLY A 304 -7.56 5.21 -13.74
CA GLY A 304 -6.52 5.14 -12.73
C GLY A 304 -6.72 3.91 -11.84
N ILE A 305 -5.65 3.19 -11.56
CA ILE A 305 -5.54 2.22 -10.49
C ILE A 305 -4.43 2.70 -9.56
N ASN A 306 -4.49 2.34 -8.28
CA ASN A 306 -3.59 2.95 -7.29
C ASN A 306 -2.11 2.67 -7.57
N TRP A 307 -1.79 1.49 -8.08
CA TRP A 307 -0.43 1.04 -8.44
C TRP A 307 -0.48 -0.23 -9.29
N PRO A 308 0.60 -0.58 -10.02
CA PRO A 308 0.71 -1.87 -10.71
C PRO A 308 0.62 -3.04 -9.73
N LEU A 309 -0.17 -4.05 -10.09
CA LEU A 309 -0.54 -5.15 -9.20
C LEU A 309 -0.10 -6.50 -9.75
N ASP A 310 0.31 -7.39 -8.84
CA ASP A 310 0.55 -8.82 -9.09
C ASP A 310 -0.10 -9.63 -7.97
N ILE A 311 -1.34 -10.07 -8.19
CA ILE A 311 -2.14 -10.80 -7.22
C ILE A 311 -2.19 -12.26 -7.63
N ARG A 312 -1.69 -13.16 -6.76
CA ARG A 312 -1.70 -14.59 -7.01
C ARG A 312 -2.25 -15.38 -5.84
N TYR A 313 -3.22 -16.21 -6.10
CA TYR A 313 -3.73 -17.21 -5.18
C TYR A 313 -3.47 -18.59 -5.76
N GLN A 314 -2.71 -19.41 -5.03
CA GLN A 314 -2.36 -20.76 -5.43
C GLN A 314 -2.70 -21.73 -4.31
N TYR A 315 -3.77 -22.51 -4.48
CA TYR A 315 -4.32 -23.35 -3.45
C TYR A 315 -4.47 -24.80 -3.90
N THR A 316 -4.26 -25.71 -2.95
CA THR A 316 -4.60 -27.10 -3.07
C THR A 316 -5.57 -27.47 -1.95
N LEU A 317 -6.74 -28.01 -2.29
CA LEU A 317 -7.74 -28.45 -1.34
C LEU A 317 -7.99 -29.94 -1.51
N SER A 318 -7.72 -30.70 -0.44
CA SER A 318 -8.13 -32.10 -0.32
C SER A 318 -9.51 -32.18 0.35
N TYR A 319 -10.38 -33.05 -0.17
CA TYR A 319 -11.74 -33.23 0.33
C TYR A 319 -12.07 -34.71 0.50
N PRO A 320 -13.01 -35.10 1.42
CA PRO A 320 -13.30 -36.50 1.72
C PRO A 320 -14.05 -37.21 0.57
N GLU A 321 -13.87 -38.50 0.45
CA GLU A 321 -14.58 -39.39 -0.52
C GLU A 321 -16.11 -39.30 -0.43
N SER A 322 -16.65 -38.95 0.76
CA SER A 322 -18.08 -38.73 0.97
C SER A 322 -18.64 -37.53 0.20
N MET A 323 -17.75 -36.76 -0.43
CA MET A 323 -18.07 -35.53 -1.18
C MET A 323 -17.63 -35.68 -2.64
N GLN A 324 -18.49 -35.18 -3.52
CA GLN A 324 -18.21 -35.03 -4.93
C GLN A 324 -18.07 -33.57 -5.31
N LEU A 325 -16.91 -33.19 -5.83
CA LEU A 325 -16.71 -31.86 -6.42
C LEU A 325 -17.40 -31.81 -7.78
N LEU A 326 -18.32 -30.87 -7.94
CA LEU A 326 -19.10 -30.65 -9.16
C LEU A 326 -18.54 -29.53 -10.04
N THR A 327 -17.74 -28.62 -9.45
CA THR A 327 -17.06 -27.56 -10.22
C THR A 327 -16.31 -28.19 -11.39
N GLN A 328 -16.58 -27.68 -12.59
CA GLN A 328 -15.88 -28.12 -13.79
C GLN A 328 -14.47 -27.55 -13.82
N PRO A 329 -13.52 -28.25 -14.42
CA PRO A 329 -12.20 -27.69 -14.69
C PRO A 329 -12.31 -26.36 -15.46
N VAL A 330 -11.46 -25.41 -15.12
CA VAL A 330 -11.40 -24.09 -15.75
C VAL A 330 -9.97 -23.85 -16.19
N SER A 331 -9.78 -23.37 -17.41
CA SER A 331 -8.49 -22.90 -17.88
C SER A 331 -8.71 -21.62 -18.68
N ILE A 332 -8.35 -20.49 -18.09
CA ILE A 332 -8.37 -19.16 -18.71
C ILE A 332 -6.95 -18.64 -18.65
N ASP A 333 -6.45 -18.24 -19.79
CA ASP A 333 -5.14 -17.60 -19.95
C ASP A 333 -5.30 -16.44 -20.91
N LYS A 334 -5.01 -15.22 -20.43
CA LYS A 334 -5.09 -14.00 -21.21
C LYS A 334 -3.84 -13.18 -20.93
N ASP A 335 -3.13 -12.82 -21.98
CA ASP A 335 -2.04 -11.84 -21.94
C ASP A 335 -2.38 -10.68 -22.87
N THR A 336 -2.32 -9.48 -22.34
CA THR A 336 -2.68 -8.24 -23.03
C THR A 336 -1.65 -7.15 -22.71
N GLU A 337 -1.75 -6.01 -23.37
CA GLU A 337 -0.92 -4.84 -23.07
C GLU A 337 -1.17 -4.33 -21.64
N VAL A 338 -2.39 -4.49 -21.12
CA VAL A 338 -2.77 -4.06 -19.78
C VAL A 338 -2.15 -4.95 -18.70
N GLY A 339 -2.04 -6.25 -18.98
CA GLY A 339 -1.58 -7.21 -18.01
C GLY A 339 -1.94 -8.65 -18.39
N MET A 340 -1.87 -9.53 -17.39
CA MET A 340 -2.12 -10.96 -17.53
C MET A 340 -3.22 -11.40 -16.58
N LEU A 341 -4.07 -12.32 -17.05
CA LEU A 341 -5.04 -13.03 -16.21
C LEU A 341 -4.91 -14.53 -16.46
N LYS A 342 -4.66 -15.31 -15.40
CA LYS A 342 -4.72 -16.76 -15.42
C LYS A 342 -5.70 -17.25 -14.35
N ILE A 343 -6.64 -18.10 -14.74
CA ILE A 343 -7.52 -18.81 -13.81
C ILE A 343 -7.50 -20.28 -14.21
N ASN A 344 -6.95 -21.11 -13.34
CA ASN A 344 -6.87 -22.54 -13.54
C ASN A 344 -7.49 -23.27 -12.35
N ILE A 345 -8.47 -24.14 -12.61
CA ILE A 345 -9.08 -25.04 -11.63
C ILE A 345 -8.95 -26.46 -12.19
N GLU A 346 -8.09 -27.24 -11.59
CA GLU A 346 -7.84 -28.64 -11.96
C GLU A 346 -8.42 -29.56 -10.91
N LYS A 347 -9.10 -30.62 -11.37
CA LYS A 347 -9.72 -31.61 -10.50
C LYS A 347 -8.99 -32.93 -10.62
N GLU A 348 -8.59 -33.47 -9.49
CA GLU A 348 -8.11 -34.82 -9.30
C GLU A 348 -9.05 -35.57 -8.35
N GLU A 349 -8.85 -36.87 -8.17
CA GLU A 349 -9.63 -37.64 -7.20
C GLU A 349 -9.33 -37.18 -5.76
N GLY A 350 -10.36 -36.74 -5.05
CA GLY A 350 -10.23 -36.25 -3.68
C GLY A 350 -9.48 -34.95 -3.52
N LYS A 351 -9.13 -34.25 -4.62
CA LYS A 351 -8.30 -33.05 -4.58
C LYS A 351 -8.69 -32.05 -5.68
N VAL A 352 -8.57 -30.78 -5.40
CA VAL A 352 -8.67 -29.70 -6.39
C VAL A 352 -7.50 -28.74 -6.22
N SER A 353 -6.86 -28.39 -7.34
CA SER A 353 -5.84 -27.36 -7.44
C SER A 353 -6.42 -26.12 -8.08
N ILE A 354 -6.13 -24.96 -7.50
CA ILE A 354 -6.68 -23.68 -7.90
C ILE A 354 -5.52 -22.71 -8.06
N GLU A 355 -5.41 -22.11 -9.23
CA GLU A 355 -4.53 -20.99 -9.48
C GLU A 355 -5.36 -19.83 -10.00
N ARG A 356 -5.26 -18.67 -9.34
CA ARG A 356 -5.82 -17.41 -9.81
C ARG A 356 -4.71 -16.39 -9.77
N HIS A 357 -4.38 -15.83 -10.92
CA HIS A 357 -3.29 -14.87 -11.06
C HIS A 357 -3.76 -13.70 -11.93
N LEU A 358 -3.72 -12.49 -11.38
CA LEU A 358 -4.00 -11.23 -12.06
C LEU A 358 -2.79 -10.32 -11.93
N GLN A 359 -2.25 -9.87 -13.04
CA GLN A 359 -1.20 -8.87 -13.09
C GLN A 359 -1.69 -7.67 -13.90
N LEU A 360 -1.55 -6.47 -13.36
CA LEU A 360 -1.78 -5.21 -14.05
C LEU A 360 -0.46 -4.44 -14.11
N LYS A 361 0.01 -4.15 -15.33
CA LYS A 361 1.39 -3.67 -15.60
C LYS A 361 1.59 -2.17 -15.32
N GLY A 362 0.51 -1.41 -15.30
CA GLY A 362 0.55 0.06 -15.11
C GLY A 362 -0.55 0.51 -14.14
N ASP A 363 -0.44 1.73 -13.70
CA ASP A 363 -1.41 2.43 -12.83
C ASP A 363 -2.45 3.22 -13.62
N VAL A 364 -2.18 3.48 -14.91
CA VAL A 364 -3.11 4.15 -15.82
C VAL A 364 -3.45 3.26 -17.01
N ILE A 365 -4.72 2.99 -17.20
CA ILE A 365 -5.25 2.21 -18.33
C ILE A 365 -5.82 3.19 -19.37
N ALA A 366 -5.16 3.29 -20.49
CA ALA A 366 -5.59 4.15 -21.59
C ALA A 366 -6.96 3.70 -22.17
N PRO A 367 -7.78 4.63 -22.70
CA PRO A 367 -9.12 4.31 -23.22
C PRO A 367 -9.15 3.19 -24.26
N GLN A 368 -8.15 3.14 -25.14
CA GLN A 368 -8.04 2.08 -26.16
C GLN A 368 -7.84 0.69 -25.56
N ASN A 369 -7.29 0.58 -24.36
CA ASN A 369 -7.01 -0.66 -23.65
C ASN A 369 -8.13 -1.01 -22.64
N TYR A 370 -9.12 -0.13 -22.49
CA TYR A 370 -10.19 -0.30 -21.50
C TYR A 370 -11.00 -1.58 -21.68
N ALA A 371 -11.30 -1.97 -22.91
CA ALA A 371 -12.07 -3.18 -23.17
C ALA A 371 -11.36 -4.44 -22.66
N ALA A 372 -10.04 -4.55 -22.87
CA ALA A 372 -9.22 -5.65 -22.36
C ALA A 372 -9.17 -5.65 -20.82
N PHE A 373 -8.93 -4.49 -20.22
CA PHE A 373 -8.97 -4.32 -18.77
C PHE A 373 -10.32 -4.77 -18.19
N ARG A 374 -11.42 -4.25 -18.72
CA ARG A 374 -12.77 -4.57 -18.27
C ARG A 374 -13.07 -6.09 -18.36
N GLU A 375 -12.65 -6.72 -19.45
CA GLU A 375 -12.80 -8.16 -19.61
C GLU A 375 -12.04 -8.94 -18.53
N MET A 376 -10.77 -8.59 -18.28
CA MET A 376 -9.94 -9.24 -17.26
C MET A 376 -10.56 -9.09 -15.86
N ILE A 377 -11.01 -7.88 -15.49
CA ILE A 377 -11.62 -7.63 -14.18
C ILE A 377 -12.95 -8.37 -14.03
N ASN A 378 -13.78 -8.42 -15.07
CA ASN A 378 -15.05 -9.15 -15.05
C ASN A 378 -14.83 -10.66 -14.90
N LEU A 379 -13.81 -11.23 -15.58
CA LEU A 379 -13.44 -12.64 -15.41
C LEU A 379 -12.89 -12.89 -13.99
N TRP A 380 -12.03 -12.01 -13.47
CA TRP A 380 -11.49 -12.10 -12.12
C TRP A 380 -12.59 -12.11 -11.06
N LYS A 381 -13.62 -11.28 -11.22
CA LYS A 381 -14.74 -11.12 -10.27
C LYS A 381 -15.87 -12.16 -10.47
N LYS A 382 -15.85 -12.97 -11.52
CA LYS A 382 -16.93 -13.89 -11.85
C LYS A 382 -17.09 -14.99 -10.80
N ASP A 383 -18.28 -15.11 -10.21
CA ASP A 383 -18.56 -16.02 -9.11
C ASP A 383 -18.24 -17.50 -9.45
N ASN A 384 -18.51 -17.93 -10.68
CA ASN A 384 -18.20 -19.29 -11.13
C ASN A 384 -16.71 -19.67 -11.05
N TYR A 385 -15.82 -18.67 -10.98
CA TYR A 385 -14.36 -18.84 -10.84
C TYR A 385 -13.86 -18.55 -9.42
N ARG A 386 -14.79 -18.26 -8.50
CA ARG A 386 -14.53 -17.92 -7.09
C ARG A 386 -15.17 -18.92 -6.13
N THR A 387 -16.00 -19.86 -6.65
CA THR A 387 -16.80 -20.73 -5.81
C THR A 387 -16.65 -22.17 -6.26
N LEU A 388 -16.39 -23.06 -5.31
CA LEU A 388 -16.40 -24.51 -5.50
C LEU A 388 -17.78 -25.05 -5.09
N SER A 389 -18.38 -25.92 -5.93
CA SER A 389 -19.64 -26.58 -5.64
C SER A 389 -19.44 -28.05 -5.36
N PHE A 390 -20.02 -28.50 -4.27
CA PHE A 390 -19.96 -29.88 -3.80
C PHE A 390 -21.37 -30.48 -3.65
N LYS A 391 -21.43 -31.82 -3.70
CA LYS A 391 -22.59 -32.61 -3.37
C LYS A 391 -22.15 -33.82 -2.56
N GLU A 392 -23.01 -34.32 -1.67
CA GLU A 392 -22.74 -35.61 -1.02
C GLU A 392 -22.65 -36.72 -2.07
N ALA A 393 -21.60 -37.52 -1.99
CA ALA A 393 -21.47 -38.68 -2.85
C ALA A 393 -22.59 -39.69 -2.52
N LYS A 394 -23.34 -40.11 -3.54
CA LYS A 394 -24.31 -41.19 -3.33
C LYS A 394 -23.52 -42.47 -3.00
N LYS A 395 -23.82 -43.06 -1.85
CA LYS A 395 -23.34 -44.41 -1.50
C LYS A 395 -23.82 -45.45 -2.51
#